data_1228c2be18c5a8e3bfcfb72c72da924a
#
_entry.id   1228c2be18c5a8e3bfcfb72c72da924a
#
_cell.length_a   1.000
_cell.length_b   1.000
_cell.length_c   1.000
_cell.angle_alpha   90.00
_cell.angle_beta   90.00
_cell.angle_gamma   90.00
#
_symmetry.space_group_name_H-M   'P 1'
#
loop_
_entity.id
_entity.type
_entity.pdbx_description
1 polymer ?
#
loop_
_entity_poly.entity_id
_entity_poly.type
_entity_poly.pdbx_seq_one_letter_code
_entity_poly.pdbx_strand_id
1 'polypeptide(L)'
;MKDARGFLILWALIIFGAWIGLSVSKWQSGADEKGITTDTSAGEVVINFPEAPDEMPATWDVVFPEDAIPGEMVVHFTNRKDYQEYLRALIQAGLAPIGQIDELLVVRIGKDAMSGPSPGLFGGEGSFSYRVQRPLPPVAVAPEQYAQLRAFGESARSIVGGPVEGDGSGVLVGILDSGIETHPQFDDVYIVHIDLAGGGVAGPGAAHGTAVASIIAGSEGIAPAAELFVVRVLDDEGMGNSFHVAEGIVQAVDLGVDVLNMSLGVYQDTQLMREAIRYAEDHDVIMVAAAGNDGYTQMPYPAAYPQVLSVTAVDRVGRQALFPNQSSSIDFAAPGVGVLTAKENGGTMLFSGTSAAAPFVTGTLASILSSETECSHTEVVDLMRRTLDEAGAPGVDPVYGAGVVNWDRLRERETSTILDVALAEIYLPANALPGTTMPVEVIVQNRGTSWLTSSTLTVIVGKGEPVDFTIGTLGPGQTTTRKVYTQVPSIDSSDSLNIAARVVSEEPLDDVRLDNNTKAVFFRPIQK
;
A
#
# COMPACT_ATOMS: atom_id res chain seq x y z
N MET A 1 5.02 -31.16 7.69
CA MET A 1 4.27 -30.43 6.69
C MET A 1 5.04 -29.19 6.15
N LYS A 2 6.18 -28.80 6.78
CA LYS A 2 7.04 -27.69 6.31
C LYS A 2 7.66 -27.90 4.91
N ASP A 3 7.81 -29.16 4.46
CA ASP A 3 8.44 -29.46 3.14
C ASP A 3 7.48 -29.39 1.93
N ALA A 4 6.17 -29.28 2.15
CA ALA A 4 5.21 -29.37 1.05
C ALA A 4 5.02 -28.03 0.31
N ARG A 5 5.10 -26.88 0.98
CA ARG A 5 4.96 -25.57 0.33
C ARG A 5 6.22 -25.15 -0.42
N GLY A 6 7.41 -25.31 0.17
CA GLY A 6 8.67 -25.09 -0.55
C GLY A 6 8.80 -25.98 -1.79
N PHE A 7 8.25 -27.20 -1.72
CA PHE A 7 8.19 -28.13 -2.86
C PHE A 7 7.15 -27.67 -3.89
N LEU A 8 6.02 -27.09 -3.46
CA LEU A 8 4.99 -26.52 -4.35
C LEU A 8 5.46 -25.25 -5.05
N ILE A 9 6.18 -24.36 -4.38
CA ILE A 9 6.75 -23.13 -4.98
C ILE A 9 7.85 -23.48 -5.99
N LEU A 10 8.71 -24.44 -5.66
CA LEU A 10 9.73 -24.94 -6.62
C LEU A 10 9.08 -25.66 -7.81
N TRP A 11 7.99 -26.39 -7.58
CA TRP A 11 7.19 -27.00 -8.65
C TRP A 11 6.41 -25.97 -9.47
N ALA A 12 5.87 -24.92 -8.83
CA ALA A 12 5.25 -23.82 -9.55
C ALA A 12 6.24 -23.07 -10.44
N LEU A 13 7.47 -22.82 -9.98
CA LEU A 13 8.53 -22.21 -10.78
C LEU A 13 9.03 -23.13 -11.89
N ILE A 14 9.12 -24.44 -11.65
CA ILE A 14 9.45 -25.43 -12.68
C ILE A 14 8.28 -25.58 -13.67
N ILE A 15 7.04 -25.54 -13.20
CA ILE A 15 5.85 -25.56 -14.05
C ILE A 15 5.73 -24.25 -14.84
N PHE A 16 6.06 -23.09 -14.24
CA PHE A 16 6.04 -21.79 -14.91
C PHE A 16 7.16 -21.67 -15.95
N GLY A 17 8.39 -22.08 -15.62
CA GLY A 17 9.49 -22.17 -16.59
C GLY A 17 9.26 -23.25 -17.66
N ALA A 18 8.63 -24.37 -17.29
CA ALA A 18 8.19 -25.42 -18.22
C ALA A 18 6.92 -24.99 -18.98
N TRP A 19 6.09 -24.10 -18.41
CA TRP A 19 4.87 -23.58 -19.04
C TRP A 19 5.20 -22.53 -20.10
N ILE A 20 6.20 -21.66 -19.88
CA ILE A 20 6.78 -20.81 -20.94
C ILE A 20 7.39 -21.69 -22.05
N GLY A 21 8.11 -22.75 -21.69
CA GLY A 21 8.62 -23.74 -22.65
C GLY A 21 7.54 -24.64 -23.25
N LEU A 22 6.48 -25.00 -22.49
CA LEU A 22 5.36 -25.83 -22.93
C LEU A 22 4.25 -25.02 -23.60
N SER A 23 4.07 -23.73 -23.31
CA SER A 23 3.18 -22.89 -24.12
C SER A 23 3.73 -22.73 -25.54
N VAL A 24 5.05 -22.63 -25.70
CA VAL A 24 5.69 -22.70 -27.03
C VAL A 24 5.60 -24.10 -27.62
N SER A 25 5.73 -25.19 -26.84
CA SER A 25 5.68 -26.57 -27.36
C SER A 25 4.26 -27.16 -27.44
N LYS A 26 3.34 -26.81 -26.56
CA LYS A 26 1.91 -27.14 -26.71
C LYS A 26 1.23 -26.33 -27.81
N TRP A 27 1.77 -25.17 -28.09
CA TRP A 27 1.40 -24.41 -29.28
C TRP A 27 1.70 -25.14 -30.58
N GLN A 28 2.74 -26.03 -30.57
CA GLN A 28 3.07 -26.91 -31.69
C GLN A 28 2.23 -28.21 -31.74
N SER A 29 1.53 -28.62 -30.67
CA SER A 29 0.82 -29.88 -30.58
C SER A 29 -0.70 -29.81 -30.37
N GLY A 30 -1.28 -28.61 -30.20
CA GLY A 30 -2.69 -28.40 -29.84
C GLY A 30 -3.58 -27.89 -30.98
N ALA A 31 -3.28 -28.25 -32.23
CA ALA A 31 -4.11 -27.91 -33.37
C ALA A 31 -4.94 -29.12 -33.81
N ASP A 32 -6.06 -29.33 -33.09
CA ASP A 32 -7.16 -30.15 -33.58
C ASP A 32 -8.48 -29.49 -33.22
N GLU A 33 -9.07 -28.79 -34.17
CA GLU A 33 -10.40 -28.93 -34.73
C GLU A 33 -10.81 -27.67 -35.52
N LYS A 34 -10.91 -27.88 -36.83
CA LYS A 34 -11.55 -27.08 -37.87
C LYS A 34 -10.63 -26.11 -38.65
N GLY A 35 -10.22 -26.58 -39.80
CA GLY A 35 -9.72 -25.76 -40.92
C GLY A 35 -8.25 -25.94 -41.32
N ILE A 36 -7.53 -26.86 -40.72
CA ILE A 36 -6.15 -27.15 -41.12
C ILE A 36 -6.12 -28.46 -41.91
N THR A 37 -5.81 -28.40 -43.17
CA THR A 37 -5.51 -29.58 -43.99
C THR A 37 -3.99 -29.78 -44.05
N THR A 38 -3.48 -30.92 -43.57
CA THR A 38 -2.10 -31.31 -43.72
C THR A 38 -1.96 -32.19 -44.96
N ASP A 39 -1.12 -31.80 -45.91
CA ASP A 39 -0.71 -32.68 -47.02
C ASP A 39 0.68 -33.29 -46.66
N THR A 40 0.70 -34.61 -46.49
CA THR A 40 1.89 -35.38 -46.09
C THR A 40 2.56 -36.08 -47.26
N SER A 41 2.23 -35.77 -48.52
CA SER A 41 2.70 -36.51 -49.70
C SER A 41 4.18 -36.25 -50.09
N ALA A 42 4.86 -35.29 -49.45
CA ALA A 42 6.25 -34.94 -49.80
C ALA A 42 7.24 -34.85 -48.64
N GLY A 43 6.90 -35.32 -47.44
CA GLY A 43 7.83 -35.29 -46.28
C GLY A 43 8.04 -33.90 -45.69
N GLU A 44 7.37 -32.87 -46.13
CA GLU A 44 7.27 -31.54 -45.53
C GLU A 44 5.84 -31.31 -45.02
N VAL A 45 5.71 -30.88 -43.76
CA VAL A 45 4.41 -30.48 -43.22
C VAL A 45 4.16 -29.04 -43.65
N VAL A 46 3.32 -28.86 -44.68
CA VAL A 46 2.83 -27.51 -45.06
C VAL A 46 1.57 -27.23 -44.30
N ILE A 47 1.61 -26.27 -43.39
CA ILE A 47 0.45 -25.78 -42.68
C ILE A 47 -0.19 -24.66 -43.52
N ASN A 48 -1.32 -24.94 -44.14
CA ASN A 48 -2.12 -23.92 -44.84
C ASN A 48 -3.00 -23.20 -43.82
N PHE A 49 -2.69 -21.96 -43.59
CA PHE A 49 -3.58 -21.04 -42.86
C PHE A 49 -4.68 -20.49 -43.79
N PRO A 50 -5.89 -20.19 -43.28
CA PRO A 50 -6.89 -19.50 -44.06
C PRO A 50 -6.35 -18.16 -44.56
N GLU A 51 -6.62 -17.78 -45.81
CA GLU A 51 -6.20 -16.51 -46.41
C GLU A 51 -6.66 -15.35 -45.53
N ALA A 52 -5.78 -14.39 -45.29
CA ALA A 52 -6.11 -13.14 -44.60
C ALA A 52 -7.17 -12.37 -45.40
N PRO A 53 -8.08 -11.62 -44.75
CA PRO A 53 -9.04 -10.79 -45.47
C PRO A 53 -8.34 -9.82 -46.43
N ASP A 54 -8.84 -9.70 -47.66
CA ASP A 54 -8.25 -8.94 -48.76
C ASP A 54 -8.11 -7.43 -48.54
N GLU A 55 -8.67 -6.87 -47.47
CA GLU A 55 -8.55 -5.45 -47.12
C GLU A 55 -8.09 -5.31 -45.65
N MET A 56 -6.83 -4.99 -45.47
CA MET A 56 -6.38 -4.46 -44.17
C MET A 56 -6.98 -3.05 -43.97
N PRO A 57 -7.75 -2.81 -42.91
CA PRO A 57 -8.28 -1.48 -42.67
C PRO A 57 -7.14 -0.51 -42.37
N ALA A 58 -7.38 0.74 -42.75
CA ALA A 58 -6.48 1.87 -42.60
C ALA A 58 -5.83 1.94 -41.21
N THR A 59 -4.60 2.41 -41.20
CA THR A 59 -3.86 2.80 -39.97
C THR A 59 -4.79 3.64 -39.08
N TRP A 60 -4.98 3.17 -37.85
CA TRP A 60 -5.76 3.93 -36.89
C TRP A 60 -4.91 5.06 -36.31
N ASP A 61 -5.40 6.28 -36.44
CA ASP A 61 -4.79 7.45 -35.83
C ASP A 61 -5.02 7.41 -34.31
N VAL A 62 -4.00 6.94 -33.58
CA VAL A 62 -4.05 6.92 -32.11
C VAL A 62 -3.57 8.26 -31.57
N VAL A 63 -4.46 8.97 -30.88
CA VAL A 63 -4.11 10.18 -30.14
C VAL A 63 -3.75 9.78 -28.72
N PHE A 64 -2.48 9.93 -28.34
CA PHE A 64 -2.01 9.63 -27.01
C PHE A 64 -2.35 10.78 -26.03
N PRO A 65 -2.92 10.48 -24.84
CA PRO A 65 -2.97 11.44 -23.74
C PRO A 65 -1.58 11.95 -23.38
N GLU A 66 -1.49 13.18 -22.86
CA GLU A 66 -0.21 13.84 -22.56
C GLU A 66 0.68 13.03 -21.58
N ASP A 67 0.06 12.36 -20.61
CA ASP A 67 0.73 11.57 -19.57
C ASP A 67 0.90 10.09 -19.92
N ALA A 68 0.36 9.63 -21.06
CA ALA A 68 0.51 8.25 -21.50
C ALA A 68 1.92 7.97 -22.02
N ILE A 69 2.34 6.70 -21.95
CA ILE A 69 3.62 6.26 -22.54
C ILE A 69 3.49 6.29 -24.07
N PRO A 70 4.28 7.13 -24.75
CA PRO A 70 4.14 7.28 -26.19
C PRO A 70 4.53 6.02 -26.95
N GLY A 71 3.75 5.63 -27.96
CA GLY A 71 4.04 4.50 -28.83
C GLY A 71 3.69 3.14 -28.23
N GLU A 72 2.97 3.12 -27.12
CA GLU A 72 2.45 1.90 -26.48
C GLU A 72 0.94 1.99 -26.29
N MET A 73 0.24 0.90 -26.48
CA MET A 73 -1.18 0.78 -26.21
C MET A 73 -1.49 -0.53 -25.53
N VAL A 74 -2.48 -0.50 -24.66
CA VAL A 74 -3.02 -1.67 -23.98
C VAL A 74 -4.37 -2.00 -24.59
N VAL A 75 -4.57 -3.26 -24.95
CA VAL A 75 -5.81 -3.74 -25.58
C VAL A 75 -6.44 -4.76 -24.65
N HIS A 76 -7.70 -4.51 -24.30
CA HIS A 76 -8.52 -5.34 -23.43
C HIS A 76 -9.52 -6.16 -24.25
N PHE A 77 -9.74 -7.42 -23.86
CA PHE A 77 -10.74 -8.29 -24.45
C PHE A 77 -11.69 -8.81 -23.40
N THR A 78 -12.95 -8.97 -23.76
CA THR A 78 -14.00 -9.44 -22.85
C THR A 78 -14.09 -10.97 -22.79
N ASN A 79 -13.48 -11.67 -23.74
CA ASN A 79 -13.48 -13.12 -23.79
C ASN A 79 -12.18 -13.68 -24.38
N ARG A 80 -11.83 -14.89 -23.95
CA ARG A 80 -10.59 -15.57 -24.33
C ARG A 80 -10.49 -15.91 -25.82
N LYS A 81 -11.62 -16.11 -26.52
CA LYS A 81 -11.61 -16.44 -27.94
C LYS A 81 -11.11 -15.26 -28.77
N ASP A 82 -11.70 -14.09 -28.57
CA ASP A 82 -11.35 -12.86 -29.28
C ASP A 82 -9.89 -12.43 -28.98
N TYR A 83 -9.48 -12.54 -27.73
CA TYR A 83 -8.09 -12.36 -27.28
C TYR A 83 -7.12 -13.24 -28.07
N GLN A 84 -7.39 -14.56 -28.14
CA GLN A 84 -6.54 -15.50 -28.87
C GLN A 84 -6.55 -15.28 -30.39
N GLU A 85 -7.69 -14.90 -30.95
CA GLU A 85 -7.81 -14.57 -32.38
C GLU A 85 -6.97 -13.35 -32.74
N TYR A 86 -6.98 -12.32 -31.87
CA TYR A 86 -6.13 -11.14 -32.05
C TYR A 86 -4.64 -11.46 -31.96
N LEU A 87 -4.21 -12.26 -30.97
CA LEU A 87 -2.81 -12.69 -30.87
C LEU A 87 -2.35 -13.47 -32.12
N ARG A 88 -3.19 -14.36 -32.65
CA ARG A 88 -2.89 -15.07 -33.90
C ARG A 88 -2.77 -14.11 -35.10
N ALA A 89 -3.66 -13.12 -35.19
CA ALA A 89 -3.62 -12.12 -36.26
C ALA A 89 -2.33 -11.28 -36.22
N LEU A 90 -1.87 -10.87 -35.01
CA LEU A 90 -0.58 -10.20 -34.84
C LEU A 90 0.59 -11.07 -35.36
N ILE A 91 0.62 -12.34 -34.96
CA ILE A 91 1.69 -13.27 -35.38
C ILE A 91 1.66 -13.49 -36.89
N GLN A 92 0.49 -13.66 -37.51
CA GLN A 92 0.33 -13.79 -38.95
C GLN A 92 0.80 -12.55 -39.72
N ALA A 93 0.66 -11.38 -39.13
CA ALA A 93 1.19 -10.12 -39.66
C ALA A 93 2.73 -9.96 -39.45
N GLY A 94 3.39 -10.93 -38.81
CA GLY A 94 4.80 -10.83 -38.46
C GLY A 94 5.11 -9.89 -37.30
N LEU A 95 4.08 -9.60 -36.49
CA LEU A 95 4.12 -8.69 -35.36
C LEU A 95 4.07 -9.48 -34.05
N ALA A 96 4.60 -8.89 -32.95
CA ALA A 96 4.52 -9.47 -31.62
C ALA A 96 4.03 -8.44 -30.62
N PRO A 97 3.25 -8.85 -29.60
CA PRO A 97 2.99 -8.00 -28.44
C PRO A 97 4.31 -7.73 -27.69
N ILE A 98 4.36 -6.58 -27.02
CA ILE A 98 5.46 -6.22 -26.14
C ILE A 98 5.18 -6.60 -24.68
N GLY A 99 3.98 -7.11 -24.39
CA GLY A 99 3.54 -7.66 -23.11
C GLY A 99 2.15 -8.26 -23.23
N GLN A 100 1.81 -9.19 -22.36
CA GLN A 100 0.47 -9.77 -22.25
C GLN A 100 0.20 -10.25 -20.84
N ILE A 101 -1.06 -10.17 -20.43
CA ILE A 101 -1.58 -10.69 -19.15
C ILE A 101 -2.77 -11.58 -19.49
N ASP A 102 -2.53 -12.88 -19.54
CA ASP A 102 -3.50 -13.89 -20.02
C ASP A 102 -4.74 -14.00 -19.10
N GLU A 103 -4.55 -13.80 -17.81
CA GLU A 103 -5.57 -13.84 -16.78
C GLU A 103 -6.59 -12.70 -16.96
N LEU A 104 -6.10 -11.53 -17.36
CA LEU A 104 -6.91 -10.34 -17.61
C LEU A 104 -7.35 -10.19 -19.08
N LEU A 105 -6.91 -11.08 -19.97
CA LEU A 105 -7.14 -11.01 -21.42
C LEU A 105 -6.66 -9.68 -22.03
N VAL A 106 -5.46 -9.25 -21.64
CA VAL A 106 -4.87 -7.96 -22.02
C VAL A 106 -3.59 -8.15 -22.80
N VAL A 107 -3.43 -7.35 -23.86
CA VAL A 107 -2.24 -7.32 -24.72
C VAL A 107 -1.68 -5.91 -24.74
N ARG A 108 -0.35 -5.76 -24.50
CA ARG A 108 0.37 -4.50 -24.72
C ARG A 108 1.06 -4.55 -26.07
N ILE A 109 0.79 -3.59 -26.92
CA ILE A 109 1.36 -3.47 -28.27
C ILE A 109 2.21 -2.22 -28.40
N GLY A 110 3.34 -2.36 -29.08
CA GLY A 110 4.23 -1.26 -29.42
C GLY A 110 3.85 -0.60 -30.74
N LYS A 111 4.55 0.47 -31.09
CA LYS A 111 4.31 1.30 -32.27
C LYS A 111 4.23 0.50 -33.58
N ASP A 112 5.10 -0.51 -33.74
CA ASP A 112 5.12 -1.33 -34.97
C ASP A 112 3.83 -2.15 -35.11
N ALA A 113 3.31 -2.68 -34.00
CA ALA A 113 2.08 -3.46 -33.99
C ALA A 113 0.81 -2.60 -34.19
N MET A 114 0.89 -1.29 -33.96
CA MET A 114 -0.22 -0.35 -34.22
C MET A 114 -0.49 -0.18 -35.74
N SER A 115 0.43 -0.55 -36.60
CA SER A 115 0.19 -0.62 -38.06
C SER A 115 -0.37 -1.96 -38.51
N GLY A 116 -0.58 -2.89 -37.59
CA GLY A 116 -1.10 -4.23 -37.84
C GLY A 116 -2.63 -4.34 -37.73
N PRO A 117 -3.14 -5.55 -37.44
CA PRO A 117 -4.57 -5.80 -37.30
C PRO A 117 -5.21 -4.90 -36.24
N SER A 118 -6.29 -4.21 -36.58
CA SER A 118 -6.99 -3.38 -35.60
C SER A 118 -7.67 -4.24 -34.52
N PRO A 119 -7.44 -3.99 -33.21
CA PRO A 119 -8.08 -4.74 -32.13
C PRO A 119 -9.60 -4.73 -32.20
N GLY A 120 -10.19 -3.63 -32.64
CA GLY A 120 -11.65 -3.49 -32.74
C GLY A 120 -12.29 -4.52 -33.68
N LEU A 121 -11.56 -5.07 -34.67
CA LEU A 121 -12.04 -6.18 -35.51
C LEU A 121 -12.24 -7.49 -34.73
N PHE A 122 -11.59 -7.61 -33.58
CA PHE A 122 -11.61 -8.76 -32.70
C PHE A 122 -12.33 -8.44 -31.37
N GLY A 123 -13.10 -7.34 -31.31
CA GLY A 123 -13.79 -6.93 -30.08
C GLY A 123 -12.87 -6.39 -28.98
N GLY A 124 -11.65 -6.01 -29.33
CA GLY A 124 -10.69 -5.42 -28.41
C GLY A 124 -10.91 -3.92 -28.22
N GLU A 125 -10.79 -3.44 -26.99
CA GLU A 125 -10.85 -2.03 -26.62
C GLU A 125 -9.46 -1.52 -26.25
N GLY A 126 -9.04 -0.39 -26.83
CA GLY A 126 -7.75 0.21 -26.61
C GLY A 126 -7.73 1.14 -25.38
N SER A 127 -6.70 1.04 -24.59
CA SER A 127 -6.36 1.96 -23.50
C SER A 127 -4.86 2.27 -23.51
N PHE A 128 -4.36 3.02 -22.52
CA PHE A 128 -2.97 3.44 -22.48
C PHE A 128 -2.27 2.99 -21.21
N SER A 129 -0.95 2.77 -21.32
CA SER A 129 -0.07 2.66 -20.17
C SER A 129 0.38 4.05 -19.71
N TYR A 130 0.53 4.21 -18.40
CA TYR A 130 0.97 5.45 -17.78
C TYR A 130 2.23 5.22 -16.96
N ARG A 131 3.02 6.26 -16.80
CA ARG A 131 4.22 6.23 -15.96
C ARG A 131 3.82 6.09 -14.50
N VAL A 132 4.40 5.12 -13.83
CA VAL A 132 4.30 4.90 -12.40
C VAL A 132 5.62 5.31 -11.77
N GLN A 133 5.59 5.87 -10.58
CA GLN A 133 6.80 6.25 -9.87
C GLN A 133 6.72 5.91 -8.39
N ARG A 134 7.87 5.70 -7.77
CA ARG A 134 7.93 5.72 -6.30
C ARG A 134 7.50 7.10 -5.81
N PRO A 135 6.80 7.22 -4.67
CA PRO A 135 6.55 8.51 -4.06
C PRO A 135 7.88 9.23 -3.82
N LEU A 136 8.03 10.41 -4.40
CA LEU A 136 9.27 11.17 -4.28
C LEU A 136 9.59 11.43 -2.80
N PRO A 137 10.87 11.41 -2.39
CA PRO A 137 11.24 11.88 -1.06
C PRO A 137 10.69 13.29 -0.89
N PRO A 138 10.19 13.65 0.28
CA PRO A 138 9.50 14.91 0.51
C PRO A 138 10.42 16.13 0.35
N VAL A 139 10.67 16.54 -0.88
CA VAL A 139 11.53 17.68 -1.24
C VAL A 139 10.83 19.02 -1.06
N ALA A 140 9.50 19.03 -1.01
CA ALA A 140 8.70 20.27 -1.01
C ALA A 140 8.45 20.88 0.37
N VAL A 141 8.84 20.21 1.45
CA VAL A 141 8.67 20.74 2.81
C VAL A 141 9.84 21.67 3.13
N ALA A 142 9.55 22.91 3.51
CA ALA A 142 10.59 23.86 3.90
C ALA A 142 11.51 23.24 4.97
N PRO A 143 12.85 23.45 4.88
CA PRO A 143 13.81 22.84 5.85
C PRO A 143 13.45 23.09 7.31
N GLU A 144 12.83 24.23 7.61
CA GLU A 144 12.37 24.61 8.95
C GLU A 144 11.20 23.76 9.44
N GLN A 145 10.33 23.31 8.55
CA GLN A 145 9.21 22.41 8.87
C GLN A 145 9.71 20.97 9.07
N TYR A 146 10.68 20.54 8.27
CA TYR A 146 11.34 19.25 8.47
C TYR A 146 12.04 19.16 9.82
N ALA A 147 12.67 20.25 10.28
CA ALA A 147 13.33 20.32 11.56
C ALA A 147 12.37 20.17 12.77
N GLN A 148 11.05 20.26 12.56
CA GLN A 148 10.04 20.05 13.59
C GLN A 148 9.61 18.58 13.70
N LEU A 149 9.85 17.76 12.67
CA LEU A 149 9.53 16.33 12.70
C LEU A 149 10.54 15.57 13.57
N ARG A 150 10.04 14.60 14.31
CA ARG A 150 10.85 13.71 15.14
C ARG A 150 11.09 12.39 14.41
N ALA A 151 12.34 12.20 13.96
CA ALA A 151 12.76 10.93 13.37
C ALA A 151 12.68 9.80 14.38
N PHE A 152 12.35 8.60 13.92
CA PHE A 152 12.41 7.38 14.75
C PHE A 152 13.87 7.02 15.06
N GLY A 153 14.74 6.95 14.06
CA GLY A 153 16.17 6.64 14.23
C GLY A 153 16.45 5.20 14.63
N GLU A 154 15.45 4.34 14.58
CA GLU A 154 15.47 2.95 15.04
C GLU A 154 14.92 2.03 13.93
N SER A 155 15.28 0.73 13.96
CA SER A 155 14.74 -0.28 13.05
C SER A 155 13.25 -0.53 13.30
N ALA A 156 12.57 -1.12 12.33
CA ALA A 156 11.15 -1.43 12.45
C ALA A 156 10.87 -2.32 13.67
N ARG A 157 11.67 -3.37 13.88
CA ARG A 157 11.57 -4.26 15.03
C ARG A 157 11.73 -3.53 16.37
N SER A 158 12.65 -2.55 16.43
CA SER A 158 12.87 -1.74 17.64
C SER A 158 11.70 -0.79 17.88
N ILE A 159 11.18 -0.14 16.83
CA ILE A 159 10.02 0.77 16.92
C ILE A 159 8.78 0.04 17.42
N VAL A 160 8.55 -1.17 16.92
CA VAL A 160 7.42 -2.02 17.30
C VAL A 160 7.57 -2.61 18.71
N GLY A 161 8.79 -2.64 19.25
CA GLY A 161 9.07 -3.15 20.60
C GLY A 161 9.17 -4.67 20.70
N GLY A 162 9.45 -5.36 19.59
CA GLY A 162 9.61 -6.81 19.53
C GLY A 162 8.52 -7.50 18.68
N PRO A 163 8.31 -8.81 18.81
CA PRO A 163 7.27 -9.53 18.08
C PRO A 163 5.89 -8.93 18.31
N VAL A 164 5.12 -8.74 17.24
CA VAL A 164 3.73 -8.24 17.32
C VAL A 164 2.83 -9.38 17.80
N GLU A 165 2.84 -10.47 17.03
CA GLU A 165 2.09 -11.71 17.29
C GLU A 165 2.96 -12.90 16.88
N GLY A 166 2.86 -13.36 15.64
CA GLY A 166 3.75 -14.34 15.05
C GLY A 166 4.98 -13.71 14.42
N ASP A 167 5.88 -14.55 13.93
CA ASP A 167 7.13 -14.13 13.28
C ASP A 167 7.02 -14.00 11.75
N GLY A 168 5.83 -14.20 11.18
CA GLY A 168 5.60 -14.21 9.74
C GLY A 168 5.80 -15.58 9.08
N SER A 169 6.14 -16.63 9.84
CA SER A 169 6.37 -17.97 9.28
C SER A 169 5.15 -18.48 8.52
N GLY A 170 5.37 -18.91 7.27
CA GLY A 170 4.35 -19.45 6.39
C GLY A 170 3.46 -18.42 5.73
N VAL A 171 3.80 -17.13 5.84
CA VAL A 171 3.16 -16.01 5.13
C VAL A 171 4.07 -15.56 3.99
N LEU A 172 3.51 -15.47 2.78
CA LEU A 172 4.19 -14.95 1.61
C LEU A 172 3.80 -13.50 1.37
N VAL A 173 4.76 -12.59 1.45
CA VAL A 173 4.55 -11.17 1.22
C VAL A 173 5.07 -10.77 -0.16
N GLY A 174 4.20 -10.21 -0.98
CA GLY A 174 4.55 -9.60 -2.27
C GLY A 174 5.05 -8.17 -2.08
N ILE A 175 6.08 -7.79 -2.82
CA ILE A 175 6.61 -6.41 -2.86
C ILE A 175 6.76 -5.99 -4.31
N LEU A 176 5.95 -5.04 -4.75
CA LEU A 176 6.11 -4.39 -6.06
C LEU A 176 6.89 -3.09 -5.86
N ASP A 177 8.16 -3.09 -6.30
CA ASP A 177 9.09 -1.97 -6.06
C ASP A 177 10.25 -1.97 -7.07
N SER A 178 11.39 -1.41 -6.71
CA SER A 178 12.61 -1.32 -7.51
C SER A 178 13.56 -2.53 -7.38
N GLY A 179 13.08 -3.64 -6.76
CA GLY A 179 13.91 -4.82 -6.46
C GLY A 179 14.51 -4.77 -5.05
N ILE A 180 15.28 -5.81 -4.70
CA ILE A 180 15.99 -5.92 -3.40
C ILE A 180 17.44 -6.28 -3.65
N GLU A 181 18.36 -5.61 -2.94
CA GLU A 181 19.76 -5.99 -2.88
C GLU A 181 20.03 -7.02 -1.78
N THR A 182 21.12 -7.75 -1.94
CA THR A 182 21.60 -8.64 -0.87
C THR A 182 22.02 -7.81 0.35
N HIS A 183 21.52 -8.21 1.52
CA HIS A 183 21.83 -7.54 2.78
C HIS A 183 21.83 -8.57 3.92
N PRO A 184 22.73 -8.48 4.90
CA PRO A 184 22.81 -9.44 6.01
C PRO A 184 21.51 -9.60 6.80
N GLN A 185 20.64 -8.58 6.79
CA GLN A 185 19.32 -8.66 7.40
C GLN A 185 18.46 -9.78 6.81
N PHE A 186 18.67 -10.15 5.53
CA PHE A 186 17.86 -11.12 4.80
C PHE A 186 18.52 -12.49 4.68
N ASP A 187 19.61 -12.78 5.39
CA ASP A 187 20.36 -14.04 5.25
C ASP A 187 19.49 -15.27 5.52
N ASP A 188 18.48 -15.16 6.40
CA ASP A 188 17.55 -16.24 6.73
C ASP A 188 16.16 -16.08 6.07
N VAL A 189 15.98 -15.12 5.14
CA VAL A 189 14.71 -14.87 4.46
C VAL A 189 14.70 -15.56 3.09
N TYR A 190 13.65 -16.33 2.82
CA TYR A 190 13.43 -16.87 1.49
C TYR A 190 12.87 -15.78 0.57
N ILE A 191 13.60 -15.45 -0.51
CA ILE A 191 13.23 -14.38 -1.44
C ILE A 191 13.18 -14.91 -2.86
N VAL A 192 12.05 -14.72 -3.52
CA VAL A 192 11.87 -14.95 -4.96
C VAL A 192 11.82 -13.61 -5.68
N HIS A 193 12.57 -13.46 -6.75
CA HIS A 193 12.65 -12.23 -7.54
C HIS A 193 12.14 -12.41 -8.95
N ILE A 194 11.39 -11.42 -9.44
CA ILE A 194 11.06 -11.23 -10.86
C ILE A 194 11.40 -9.80 -11.27
N ASP A 195 11.95 -9.63 -12.48
CA ASP A 195 12.27 -8.33 -13.05
C ASP A 195 11.39 -8.06 -14.27
N LEU A 196 10.45 -7.13 -14.15
CA LEU A 196 9.58 -6.62 -15.21
C LEU A 196 10.06 -5.25 -15.75
N ALA A 197 10.89 -4.54 -14.98
CA ALA A 197 11.41 -3.23 -15.38
C ALA A 197 12.65 -3.33 -16.29
N GLY A 198 13.32 -4.50 -16.31
CA GLY A 198 14.57 -4.72 -17.01
C GLY A 198 15.80 -4.21 -16.25
N GLY A 199 16.96 -4.82 -16.50
CA GLY A 199 18.23 -4.42 -15.87
C GLY A 199 18.69 -5.33 -14.72
N GLY A 200 17.91 -6.33 -14.34
CA GLY A 200 18.22 -7.30 -13.29
C GLY A 200 17.57 -6.97 -11.94
N VAL A 201 17.45 -7.99 -11.10
CA VAL A 201 16.69 -7.91 -9.83
C VAL A 201 17.36 -7.08 -8.73
N ALA A 202 18.64 -6.79 -8.86
CA ALA A 202 19.40 -5.94 -7.96
C ALA A 202 20.27 -4.97 -8.77
N GLY A 203 20.20 -3.70 -8.46
CA GLY A 203 20.95 -2.64 -9.10
C GLY A 203 20.93 -1.38 -8.25
N PRO A 204 21.59 -0.29 -8.65
CA PRO A 204 21.66 0.95 -7.86
C PRO A 204 20.30 1.52 -7.45
N GLY A 205 19.26 1.24 -8.23
CA GLY A 205 17.88 1.63 -7.94
C GLY A 205 17.18 0.79 -6.88
N ALA A 206 17.68 -0.39 -6.54
CA ALA A 206 17.03 -1.32 -5.60
C ALA A 206 17.05 -0.85 -4.13
N ALA A 207 17.73 0.25 -3.82
CA ALA A 207 17.81 0.79 -2.46
C ALA A 207 16.43 1.07 -1.84
N HIS A 208 15.45 1.54 -2.63
CA HIS A 208 14.10 1.82 -2.14
C HIS A 208 13.36 0.52 -1.76
N GLY A 209 13.32 -0.48 -2.64
CA GLY A 209 12.69 -1.77 -2.35
C GLY A 209 13.42 -2.53 -1.23
N THR A 210 14.77 -2.40 -1.14
CA THR A 210 15.57 -2.95 -0.02
C THR A 210 15.13 -2.35 1.31
N ALA A 211 14.95 -1.02 1.37
CA ALA A 211 14.47 -0.34 2.57
C ALA A 211 13.06 -0.79 2.96
N VAL A 212 12.13 -0.86 1.99
CA VAL A 212 10.76 -1.34 2.17
C VAL A 212 10.76 -2.77 2.72
N ALA A 213 11.49 -3.68 2.09
CA ALA A 213 11.58 -5.08 2.52
C ALA A 213 12.15 -5.23 3.94
N SER A 214 13.13 -4.38 4.31
CA SER A 214 13.77 -4.42 5.62
C SER A 214 12.85 -4.02 6.79
N ILE A 215 11.78 -3.30 6.53
CA ILE A 215 10.73 -3.01 7.50
C ILE A 215 9.82 -4.23 7.68
N ILE A 216 9.54 -4.96 6.60
CA ILE A 216 8.63 -6.12 6.60
C ILE A 216 9.30 -7.34 7.22
N ALA A 217 10.44 -7.76 6.68
CA ALA A 217 11.06 -9.06 6.96
C ALA A 217 12.54 -8.98 7.32
N GLY A 218 13.11 -10.14 7.70
CA GLY A 218 14.50 -10.26 8.12
C GLY A 218 14.70 -9.85 9.58
N SER A 219 15.96 -9.91 10.04
CA SER A 219 16.31 -9.79 11.47
C SER A 219 15.81 -8.51 12.15
N GLU A 220 15.65 -7.42 11.41
CA GLU A 220 15.20 -6.12 11.90
C GLU A 220 13.76 -5.77 11.45
N GLY A 221 13.09 -6.69 10.74
CA GLY A 221 11.72 -6.55 10.27
C GLY A 221 10.68 -6.92 11.32
N ILE A 222 9.42 -6.59 11.03
CA ILE A 222 8.26 -6.84 11.90
C ILE A 222 7.85 -8.32 11.87
N ALA A 223 7.90 -8.92 10.68
CA ALA A 223 7.63 -10.34 10.40
C ALA A 223 8.93 -11.02 9.91
N PRO A 224 9.89 -11.29 10.81
CA PRO A 224 11.26 -11.64 10.42
C PRO A 224 11.38 -12.94 9.63
N ALA A 225 10.42 -13.86 9.75
CA ALA A 225 10.40 -15.14 9.07
C ALA A 225 9.39 -15.18 7.89
N ALA A 226 8.84 -14.04 7.50
CA ALA A 226 7.98 -13.96 6.31
C ALA A 226 8.82 -14.23 5.04
N GLU A 227 8.22 -14.97 4.11
CA GLU A 227 8.80 -15.19 2.78
C GLU A 227 8.48 -14.00 1.87
N LEU A 228 9.39 -13.62 0.99
CA LEU A 228 9.23 -12.47 0.11
C LEU A 228 9.15 -12.87 -1.36
N PHE A 229 8.12 -12.37 -2.04
CA PHE A 229 8.02 -12.36 -3.49
C PHE A 229 8.21 -10.93 -4.01
N VAL A 230 9.35 -10.64 -4.60
CA VAL A 230 9.74 -9.30 -5.04
C VAL A 230 9.61 -9.17 -6.54
N VAL A 231 8.75 -8.29 -6.97
CA VAL A 231 8.58 -7.94 -8.39
C VAL A 231 9.16 -6.57 -8.63
N ARG A 232 10.25 -6.52 -9.36
CA ARG A 232 10.83 -5.26 -9.80
C ARG A 232 9.99 -4.69 -10.94
N VAL A 233 9.21 -3.66 -10.63
CA VAL A 233 8.35 -2.91 -11.57
C VAL A 233 8.85 -1.48 -11.80
N LEU A 234 9.83 -1.02 -11.00
CA LEU A 234 10.49 0.27 -11.11
C LEU A 234 11.95 0.08 -11.50
N ASP A 235 12.43 0.91 -12.42
CA ASP A 235 13.83 0.97 -12.87
C ASP A 235 14.77 1.62 -11.82
N ASP A 236 16.03 1.85 -12.20
CA ASP A 236 17.04 2.44 -11.33
C ASP A 236 16.73 3.91 -10.96
N GLU A 237 15.97 4.61 -11.78
CA GLU A 237 15.49 5.96 -11.52
C GLU A 237 14.22 5.99 -10.67
N GLY A 238 13.65 4.83 -10.36
CA GLY A 238 12.40 4.66 -9.61
C GLY A 238 11.16 4.94 -10.45
N MET A 239 11.27 4.74 -11.76
CA MET A 239 10.18 4.89 -12.73
C MET A 239 9.76 3.54 -13.27
N GLY A 240 8.49 3.40 -13.55
CA GLY A 240 7.91 2.19 -14.14
C GLY A 240 6.71 2.52 -15.01
N ASN A 241 5.90 1.52 -15.30
CA ASN A 241 4.65 1.71 -16.03
C ASN A 241 3.50 0.91 -15.41
N SER A 242 2.28 1.37 -15.63
CA SER A 242 1.07 0.75 -15.07
C SER A 242 0.81 -0.67 -15.58
N PHE A 243 1.35 -1.04 -16.74
CA PHE A 243 1.24 -2.40 -17.25
C PHE A 243 2.10 -3.36 -16.41
N HIS A 244 3.36 -3.04 -16.13
CA HIS A 244 4.23 -3.89 -15.31
C HIS A 244 3.73 -3.98 -13.86
N VAL A 245 3.11 -2.92 -13.33
CA VAL A 245 2.47 -2.98 -12.00
C VAL A 245 1.30 -3.97 -12.01
N ALA A 246 0.41 -3.88 -13.01
CA ALA A 246 -0.72 -4.80 -13.16
C ALA A 246 -0.26 -6.24 -13.37
N GLU A 247 0.75 -6.46 -14.22
CA GLU A 247 1.39 -7.76 -14.44
C GLU A 247 2.00 -8.32 -13.14
N GLY A 248 2.71 -7.47 -12.38
CA GLY A 248 3.28 -7.85 -11.09
C GLY A 248 2.23 -8.22 -10.05
N ILE A 249 1.09 -7.52 -10.01
CA ILE A 249 -0.05 -7.88 -9.15
C ILE A 249 -0.56 -9.27 -9.51
N VAL A 250 -0.83 -9.54 -10.79
CA VAL A 250 -1.33 -10.85 -11.23
C VAL A 250 -0.33 -11.96 -10.91
N GLN A 251 0.97 -11.75 -11.17
CA GLN A 251 1.99 -12.74 -10.83
C GLN A 251 2.10 -13.00 -9.33
N ALA A 252 1.93 -11.96 -8.50
CA ALA A 252 1.90 -12.11 -7.04
C ALA A 252 0.70 -12.96 -6.58
N VAL A 253 -0.47 -12.72 -7.15
CA VAL A 253 -1.69 -13.50 -6.89
C VAL A 253 -1.51 -14.96 -7.30
N ASP A 254 -0.99 -15.22 -8.50
CA ASP A 254 -0.79 -16.58 -9.03
C ASP A 254 0.22 -17.38 -8.20
N LEU A 255 1.17 -16.71 -7.55
CA LEU A 255 2.11 -17.32 -6.63
C LEU A 255 1.53 -17.56 -5.22
N GLY A 256 0.33 -17.07 -4.95
CA GLY A 256 -0.35 -17.23 -3.66
C GLY A 256 0.19 -16.31 -2.58
N VAL A 257 0.48 -15.06 -2.93
CA VAL A 257 0.85 -14.00 -1.97
C VAL A 257 -0.33 -13.73 -1.04
N ASP A 258 -0.08 -13.68 0.27
CA ASP A 258 -1.10 -13.36 1.28
C ASP A 258 -1.29 -11.84 1.42
N VAL A 259 -0.17 -11.08 1.43
CA VAL A 259 -0.18 -9.62 1.57
C VAL A 259 0.71 -8.99 0.50
N LEU A 260 0.23 -7.98 -0.21
CA LEU A 260 0.94 -7.28 -1.27
C LEU A 260 1.24 -5.84 -0.89
N ASN A 261 2.52 -5.46 -0.80
CA ASN A 261 2.98 -4.09 -0.55
C ASN A 261 3.31 -3.35 -1.85
N MET A 262 2.73 -2.17 -2.02
CA MET A 262 2.91 -1.30 -3.19
C MET A 262 3.33 0.10 -2.75
N SER A 263 4.65 0.32 -2.61
CA SER A 263 5.21 1.63 -2.27
C SER A 263 5.48 2.49 -3.52
N LEU A 264 4.46 2.63 -4.38
CA LEU A 264 4.49 3.28 -5.68
C LEU A 264 3.12 3.88 -6.04
N GLY A 265 3.06 4.70 -7.08
CA GLY A 265 1.77 5.23 -7.51
C GLY A 265 1.77 6.02 -8.81
N VAL A 266 0.55 6.25 -9.33
CA VAL A 266 0.22 7.06 -10.49
C VAL A 266 -1.11 7.78 -10.26
N TYR A 267 -1.25 9.02 -10.73
CA TYR A 267 -2.51 9.77 -10.53
C TYR A 267 -3.59 9.45 -11.57
N GLN A 268 -3.24 8.74 -12.64
CA GLN A 268 -4.19 8.29 -13.64
C GLN A 268 -4.85 6.98 -13.23
N ASP A 269 -6.17 6.97 -13.17
CA ASP A 269 -6.98 5.77 -13.01
C ASP A 269 -7.07 5.02 -14.34
N THR A 270 -6.62 3.78 -14.38
CA THR A 270 -6.62 2.96 -15.60
C THR A 270 -7.52 1.75 -15.45
N GLN A 271 -8.15 1.33 -16.57
CA GLN A 271 -8.95 0.10 -16.60
C GLN A 271 -8.09 -1.11 -16.19
N LEU A 272 -6.87 -1.21 -16.72
CA LEU A 272 -5.96 -2.31 -16.44
C LEU A 272 -5.65 -2.43 -14.94
N MET A 273 -5.36 -1.30 -14.28
CA MET A 273 -5.08 -1.32 -12.84
C MET A 273 -6.31 -1.76 -12.05
N ARG A 274 -7.51 -1.27 -12.40
CA ARG A 274 -8.76 -1.73 -11.76
C ARG A 274 -9.00 -3.23 -11.92
N GLU A 275 -8.68 -3.77 -13.08
CA GLU A 275 -8.81 -5.20 -13.36
C GLU A 275 -7.82 -6.03 -12.53
N ALA A 276 -6.55 -5.59 -12.44
CA ALA A 276 -5.54 -6.25 -11.62
C ALA A 276 -5.86 -6.21 -10.12
N ILE A 277 -6.33 -5.06 -9.61
CA ILE A 277 -6.77 -4.92 -8.21
C ILE A 277 -7.96 -5.82 -7.91
N ARG A 278 -8.94 -5.89 -8.83
CA ARG A 278 -10.08 -6.79 -8.67
C ARG A 278 -9.65 -8.26 -8.70
N TYR A 279 -8.71 -8.60 -9.58
CA TYR A 279 -8.14 -9.95 -9.63
C TYR A 279 -7.51 -10.35 -8.30
N ALA A 280 -6.77 -9.45 -7.65
CA ALA A 280 -6.18 -9.70 -6.33
C ALA A 280 -7.26 -9.80 -5.22
N GLU A 281 -8.29 -8.94 -5.26
CA GLU A 281 -9.43 -9.00 -4.33
C GLU A 281 -10.20 -10.33 -4.46
N ASP A 282 -10.48 -10.77 -5.70
CA ASP A 282 -11.18 -12.04 -5.98
C ASP A 282 -10.40 -13.29 -5.50
N HIS A 283 -9.08 -13.14 -5.27
CA HIS A 283 -8.20 -14.17 -4.73
C HIS A 283 -7.81 -13.95 -3.27
N ASP A 284 -8.54 -13.08 -2.57
CA ASP A 284 -8.37 -12.80 -1.13
C ASP A 284 -6.97 -12.31 -0.73
N VAL A 285 -6.28 -11.55 -1.60
CA VAL A 285 -4.98 -10.94 -1.29
C VAL A 285 -5.19 -9.62 -0.56
N ILE A 286 -4.54 -9.42 0.60
CA ILE A 286 -4.54 -8.12 1.27
C ILE A 286 -3.58 -7.18 0.53
N MET A 287 -4.08 -6.06 0.05
CA MET A 287 -3.29 -5.06 -0.68
C MET A 287 -3.04 -3.83 0.18
N VAL A 288 -1.78 -3.41 0.29
CA VAL A 288 -1.35 -2.23 1.06
C VAL A 288 -0.58 -1.29 0.15
N ALA A 289 -0.89 0.00 0.18
CA ALA A 289 -0.20 0.99 -0.64
C ALA A 289 0.10 2.30 0.09
N ALA A 290 1.17 2.96 -0.35
CA ALA A 290 1.59 4.27 0.14
C ALA A 290 0.65 5.39 -0.36
N ALA A 291 0.19 6.27 0.54
CA ALA A 291 -0.75 7.36 0.22
C ALA A 291 -0.16 8.46 -0.68
N GLY A 292 1.17 8.49 -0.88
CA GLY A 292 1.87 9.51 -1.66
C GLY A 292 2.45 10.65 -0.79
N ASN A 293 3.43 11.38 -1.35
CA ASN A 293 4.25 12.36 -0.61
C ASN A 293 4.20 13.78 -1.19
N ASP A 294 3.21 14.10 -1.99
CA ASP A 294 3.14 15.37 -2.74
C ASP A 294 2.37 16.47 -2.00
N GLY A 295 1.80 16.15 -0.82
CA GLY A 295 0.95 17.07 -0.05
C GLY A 295 -0.37 17.39 -0.75
N TYR A 296 -0.83 16.56 -1.67
CA TYR A 296 -2.07 16.76 -2.41
C TYR A 296 -3.29 16.31 -1.60
N THR A 297 -4.46 16.76 -2.06
CA THR A 297 -5.77 16.28 -1.57
C THR A 297 -6.32 15.14 -2.43
N GLN A 298 -5.50 14.58 -3.29
CA GLN A 298 -5.78 13.44 -4.15
C GLN A 298 -4.74 12.35 -3.88
N MET A 299 -5.19 11.10 -3.77
CA MET A 299 -4.30 9.96 -3.63
C MET A 299 -3.94 9.37 -4.99
N PRO A 300 -2.70 8.85 -5.15
CA PRO A 300 -2.33 8.07 -6.32
C PRO A 300 -2.98 6.68 -6.28
N TYR A 301 -3.16 6.08 -7.45
CA TYR A 301 -3.47 4.66 -7.60
C TYR A 301 -2.19 3.83 -7.49
N PRO A 302 -2.21 2.68 -6.80
CA PRO A 302 -3.38 1.93 -6.35
C PRO A 302 -3.96 2.36 -5.00
N ALA A 303 -3.32 3.22 -4.20
CA ALA A 303 -3.78 3.61 -2.86
C ALA A 303 -5.19 4.25 -2.85
N ALA A 304 -5.63 4.83 -3.98
CA ALA A 304 -6.95 5.43 -4.12
C ALA A 304 -8.10 4.42 -4.31
N TYR A 305 -7.81 3.14 -4.58
CA TYR A 305 -8.86 2.13 -4.72
C TYR A 305 -9.39 1.68 -3.36
N PRO A 306 -10.71 1.48 -3.22
CA PRO A 306 -11.31 1.09 -1.95
C PRO A 306 -10.93 -0.33 -1.48
N GLN A 307 -10.39 -1.17 -2.37
CA GLN A 307 -9.88 -2.50 -2.06
C GLN A 307 -8.46 -2.49 -1.50
N VAL A 308 -7.77 -1.35 -1.56
CA VAL A 308 -6.36 -1.22 -1.17
C VAL A 308 -6.27 -0.44 0.13
N LEU A 309 -5.60 -1.01 1.12
CA LEU A 309 -5.34 -0.35 2.40
C LEU A 309 -4.30 0.75 2.20
N SER A 310 -4.74 1.98 2.31
CA SER A 310 -3.90 3.16 2.10
C SER A 310 -3.25 3.61 3.41
N VAL A 311 -1.94 3.90 3.37
CA VAL A 311 -1.16 4.19 4.57
C VAL A 311 -0.49 5.55 4.47
N THR A 312 -0.76 6.41 5.47
CA THR A 312 -0.09 7.70 5.66
C THR A 312 1.03 7.61 6.70
N ALA A 313 1.85 8.67 6.82
CA ALA A 313 3.06 8.67 7.60
C ALA A 313 2.98 9.59 8.82
N VAL A 314 3.40 9.08 9.99
CA VAL A 314 3.58 9.85 11.23
C VAL A 314 5.03 9.86 11.69
N ASP A 315 5.39 10.87 12.49
CA ASP A 315 6.67 10.98 13.18
C ASP A 315 6.67 10.21 14.53
N ARG A 316 7.83 10.20 15.23
CA ARG A 316 8.02 9.48 16.50
C ARG A 316 7.07 9.92 17.64
N VAL A 317 6.46 11.08 17.56
CA VAL A 317 5.50 11.55 18.55
C VAL A 317 4.05 11.48 18.06
N GLY A 318 3.81 10.71 17.00
CA GLY A 318 2.48 10.46 16.44
C GLY A 318 1.89 11.62 15.63
N ARG A 319 2.68 12.66 15.30
CA ARG A 319 2.20 13.77 14.48
C ARG A 319 2.27 13.37 13.00
N GLN A 320 1.29 13.79 12.23
CA GLN A 320 1.34 13.64 10.78
C GLN A 320 2.64 14.26 10.23
N ALA A 321 3.34 13.52 9.40
CA ALA A 321 4.38 14.10 8.58
C ALA A 321 3.77 15.13 7.62
N LEU A 322 4.57 16.14 7.19
CA LEU A 322 4.03 17.27 6.43
C LEU A 322 3.92 17.02 4.91
N PHE A 323 4.40 15.87 4.46
CA PHE A 323 4.46 15.52 3.04
C PHE A 323 3.35 14.59 2.56
N PRO A 324 2.67 13.75 3.39
CA PRO A 324 1.67 12.83 2.88
C PRO A 324 0.51 13.55 2.21
N ASN A 325 -0.03 12.90 1.19
CA ASN A 325 -1.31 13.28 0.64
C ASN A 325 -2.41 13.09 1.69
N GLN A 326 -3.49 13.86 1.56
CA GLN A 326 -4.64 13.81 2.48
C GLN A 326 -5.88 13.38 1.71
N SER A 327 -6.62 12.42 2.25
CA SER A 327 -7.85 11.92 1.64
C SER A 327 -8.72 11.21 2.66
N SER A 328 -10.03 11.31 2.51
CA SER A 328 -10.99 10.51 3.30
C SER A 328 -10.89 8.99 3.05
N SER A 329 -10.06 8.58 2.09
CA SER A 329 -9.80 7.17 1.77
C SER A 329 -8.52 6.65 2.43
N ILE A 330 -7.87 7.40 3.34
CA ILE A 330 -6.76 6.88 4.13
C ILE A 330 -7.31 5.89 5.16
N ASP A 331 -6.69 4.70 5.24
CA ASP A 331 -7.06 3.66 6.20
C ASP A 331 -6.25 3.74 7.49
N PHE A 332 -4.92 3.86 7.39
CA PHE A 332 -4.02 3.75 8.54
C PHE A 332 -2.94 4.82 8.52
N ALA A 333 -2.49 5.20 9.72
CA ALA A 333 -1.27 5.96 9.91
C ALA A 333 -0.20 5.10 10.60
N ALA A 334 1.04 5.14 10.09
CA ALA A 334 2.15 4.33 10.59
C ALA A 334 3.49 5.11 10.57
N PRO A 335 4.55 4.63 11.24
CA PRO A 335 5.85 5.29 11.26
C PRO A 335 6.41 5.54 9.86
N GLY A 336 6.69 6.81 9.52
CA GLY A 336 7.18 7.17 8.20
C GLY A 336 8.20 8.28 8.19
N VAL A 337 8.86 8.58 9.32
CA VAL A 337 9.87 9.65 9.40
C VAL A 337 11.17 9.14 10.02
N GLY A 338 12.22 9.04 9.20
CA GLY A 338 13.57 8.67 9.66
C GLY A 338 13.62 7.29 10.30
N VAL A 339 13.00 6.30 9.70
CA VAL A 339 13.10 4.87 10.09
C VAL A 339 14.46 4.34 9.64
N LEU A 340 15.17 3.65 10.51
CA LEU A 340 16.44 3.02 10.16
C LEU A 340 16.18 1.73 9.39
N THR A 341 16.67 1.67 8.15
CA THR A 341 16.42 0.57 7.21
C THR A 341 17.72 0.04 6.62
N ALA A 342 17.65 -1.13 5.99
CA ALA A 342 18.73 -1.67 5.18
C ALA A 342 18.99 -0.77 3.96
N LYS A 343 20.26 -0.73 3.56
CA LYS A 343 20.77 -0.02 2.38
C LYS A 343 21.75 -0.93 1.64
N GLU A 344 22.02 -0.61 0.39
CA GLU A 344 22.99 -1.33 -0.43
C GLU A 344 24.34 -1.55 0.28
N ASN A 345 25.03 -2.64 -0.09
CA ASN A 345 26.33 -3.03 0.44
C ASN A 345 26.35 -3.31 1.95
N GLY A 346 25.25 -3.80 2.52
CA GLY A 346 25.13 -4.14 3.94
C GLY A 346 25.10 -2.93 4.88
N GLY A 347 24.88 -1.73 4.33
CA GLY A 347 24.75 -0.49 5.09
C GLY A 347 23.35 -0.26 5.64
N THR A 348 23.16 0.86 6.33
CA THR A 348 21.87 1.33 6.80
C THR A 348 21.60 2.77 6.36
N MET A 349 20.33 3.17 6.28
CA MET A 349 19.94 4.55 6.01
C MET A 349 18.69 4.93 6.81
N LEU A 350 18.47 6.25 6.95
CA LEU A 350 17.20 6.77 7.45
C LEU A 350 16.24 6.94 6.27
N PHE A 351 15.12 6.23 6.34
CA PHE A 351 14.11 6.21 5.31
C PHE A 351 12.86 6.97 5.75
N SER A 352 12.34 7.85 4.89
CA SER A 352 11.15 8.65 5.18
C SER A 352 10.21 8.66 3.98
N GLY A 353 8.92 8.70 4.25
CA GLY A 353 7.86 8.71 3.25
C GLY A 353 6.69 7.82 3.66
N THR A 354 5.59 7.93 2.95
CA THR A 354 4.50 6.95 3.04
C THR A 354 4.95 5.56 2.58
N SER A 355 6.00 5.51 1.73
CA SER A 355 6.71 4.27 1.38
C SER A 355 7.41 3.57 2.56
N ALA A 356 7.76 4.31 3.62
CA ALA A 356 8.26 3.73 4.86
C ALA A 356 7.10 3.29 5.77
N ALA A 357 5.96 3.97 5.70
CA ALA A 357 4.80 3.68 6.54
C ALA A 357 4.01 2.43 6.08
N ALA A 358 3.79 2.26 4.78
CA ALA A 358 3.05 1.12 4.23
C ALA A 358 3.63 -0.25 4.67
N PRO A 359 4.96 -0.49 4.62
CA PRO A 359 5.53 -1.76 5.06
C PRO A 359 5.37 -2.06 6.56
N PHE A 360 5.14 -1.05 7.43
CA PHE A 360 4.76 -1.31 8.83
C PHE A 360 3.40 -2.01 8.93
N VAL A 361 2.43 -1.55 8.13
CA VAL A 361 1.11 -2.19 8.04
C VAL A 361 1.24 -3.58 7.45
N THR A 362 1.97 -3.74 6.35
CA THR A 362 2.21 -5.02 5.68
C THR A 362 2.86 -6.04 6.63
N GLY A 363 3.97 -5.67 7.29
CA GLY A 363 4.65 -6.55 8.23
C GLY A 363 3.81 -6.90 9.46
N THR A 364 2.97 -5.96 9.93
CA THR A 364 2.03 -6.22 11.02
C THR A 364 0.97 -7.24 10.61
N LEU A 365 0.37 -7.08 9.42
CA LEU A 365 -0.60 -8.04 8.88
C LEU A 365 0.02 -9.42 8.68
N ALA A 366 1.24 -9.49 8.15
CA ALA A 366 1.97 -10.76 8.00
C ALA A 366 2.26 -11.42 9.36
N SER A 367 2.61 -10.63 10.38
CA SER A 367 2.81 -11.14 11.75
C SER A 367 1.51 -11.70 12.33
N ILE A 368 0.37 -11.03 12.16
CA ILE A 368 -0.93 -11.52 12.63
C ILE A 368 -1.33 -12.80 11.89
N LEU A 369 -1.25 -12.82 10.55
CA LEU A 369 -1.60 -13.98 9.73
C LEU A 369 -0.82 -15.24 10.12
N SER A 370 0.45 -15.09 10.54
CA SER A 370 1.27 -16.24 10.95
C SER A 370 0.86 -16.84 12.29
N SER A 371 0.14 -16.11 13.14
CA SER A 371 -0.38 -16.57 14.43
C SER A 371 -1.86 -16.94 14.36
N GLU A 372 -2.67 -16.18 13.66
CA GLU A 372 -4.11 -16.33 13.54
C GLU A 372 -4.49 -17.09 12.26
N THR A 373 -4.00 -18.33 12.15
CA THR A 373 -4.10 -19.15 10.92
C THR A 373 -5.53 -19.57 10.54
N GLU A 374 -6.51 -19.40 11.42
CA GLU A 374 -7.93 -19.69 11.17
C GLU A 374 -8.75 -18.44 10.81
N CYS A 375 -8.16 -17.24 10.95
CA CYS A 375 -8.82 -16.00 10.59
C CYS A 375 -8.74 -15.75 9.07
N SER A 376 -9.83 -15.24 8.51
CA SER A 376 -9.83 -14.70 7.16
C SER A 376 -9.00 -13.41 7.08
N HIS A 377 -8.54 -13.05 5.90
CA HIS A 377 -7.80 -11.80 5.68
C HIS A 377 -8.59 -10.56 6.13
N THR A 378 -9.91 -10.54 5.92
CA THR A 378 -10.79 -9.47 6.42
C THR A 378 -10.79 -9.38 7.94
N GLU A 379 -10.85 -10.51 8.65
CA GLU A 379 -10.83 -10.53 10.12
C GLU A 379 -9.50 -10.04 10.68
N VAL A 380 -8.37 -10.35 10.01
CA VAL A 380 -7.04 -9.84 10.37
C VAL A 380 -6.94 -8.32 10.21
N VAL A 381 -7.47 -7.78 9.12
CA VAL A 381 -7.53 -6.32 8.90
C VAL A 381 -8.42 -5.65 9.94
N ASP A 382 -9.58 -6.23 10.26
CA ASP A 382 -10.49 -5.72 11.29
C ASP A 382 -9.91 -5.80 12.70
N LEU A 383 -9.10 -6.83 12.98
CA LEU A 383 -8.36 -6.95 14.22
C LEU A 383 -7.39 -5.76 14.38
N MET A 384 -6.62 -5.47 13.34
CA MET A 384 -5.72 -4.32 13.35
C MET A 384 -6.49 -3.00 13.52
N ARG A 385 -7.61 -2.80 12.82
CA ARG A 385 -8.44 -1.58 12.93
C ARG A 385 -8.96 -1.33 14.35
N ARG A 386 -9.34 -2.38 15.09
CA ARG A 386 -9.85 -2.26 16.47
C ARG A 386 -8.80 -1.83 17.48
N THR A 387 -7.52 -1.95 17.15
CA THR A 387 -6.39 -1.67 18.03
C THR A 387 -5.67 -0.35 17.69
N LEU A 388 -6.22 0.47 16.79
CA LEU A 388 -5.65 1.76 16.43
C LEU A 388 -5.83 2.80 17.55
N ASP A 389 -4.88 3.71 17.65
CA ASP A 389 -4.99 4.91 18.44
C ASP A 389 -5.66 6.01 17.63
N GLU A 390 -6.75 6.53 18.16
CA GLU A 390 -7.43 7.70 17.62
C GLU A 390 -6.48 8.90 17.60
N ALA A 391 -6.47 9.64 16.48
CA ALA A 391 -5.67 10.86 16.28
C ALA A 391 -6.34 11.79 15.27
N GLY A 392 -6.06 13.09 15.34
CA GLY A 392 -6.63 14.09 14.42
C GLY A 392 -8.07 14.48 14.73
N ALA A 393 -8.90 14.63 13.70
CA ALA A 393 -10.31 14.91 13.88
C ALA A 393 -11.05 13.65 14.36
N PRO A 394 -12.16 13.81 15.11
CA PRO A 394 -12.87 12.65 15.69
C PRO A 394 -13.32 11.63 14.64
N GLY A 395 -12.91 10.37 14.79
CA GLY A 395 -13.24 9.27 13.89
C GLY A 395 -12.36 9.24 12.63
N VAL A 396 -12.81 8.59 11.57
CA VAL A 396 -12.03 8.51 10.34
C VAL A 396 -11.86 9.91 9.74
N ASP A 397 -10.60 10.33 9.52
CA ASP A 397 -10.27 11.66 9.01
C ASP A 397 -9.25 11.60 7.84
N PRO A 398 -9.14 12.67 7.02
CA PRO A 398 -8.28 12.65 5.84
C PRO A 398 -6.78 12.74 6.14
N VAL A 399 -6.37 12.80 7.40
CA VAL A 399 -4.99 13.00 7.86
C VAL A 399 -4.41 11.73 8.45
N TYR A 400 -5.17 11.02 9.30
CA TYR A 400 -4.74 9.81 10.00
C TYR A 400 -5.55 8.57 9.61
N GLY A 401 -6.59 8.73 8.79
CA GLY A 401 -7.50 7.66 8.45
C GLY A 401 -8.30 7.21 9.67
N ALA A 402 -8.33 5.91 9.92
CA ALA A 402 -8.98 5.33 11.11
C ALA A 402 -8.12 5.47 12.39
N GLY A 403 -6.85 5.88 12.27
CA GLY A 403 -5.95 6.10 13.40
C GLY A 403 -4.54 5.58 13.18
N VAL A 404 -3.72 5.72 14.22
CA VAL A 404 -2.30 5.30 14.22
C VAL A 404 -2.18 3.88 14.74
N VAL A 405 -1.38 3.06 14.07
CA VAL A 405 -1.12 1.66 14.48
C VAL A 405 -0.50 1.64 15.87
N ASN A 406 -1.08 0.85 16.77
CA ASN A 406 -0.57 0.64 18.13
C ASN A 406 -0.34 -0.85 18.39
N TRP A 407 0.94 -1.24 18.44
CA TRP A 407 1.33 -2.64 18.63
C TRP A 407 1.17 -3.13 20.07
N ASP A 408 1.21 -2.25 21.07
CA ASP A 408 0.97 -2.64 22.46
C ASP A 408 -0.49 -3.06 22.63
N ARG A 409 -1.43 -2.26 22.12
CA ARG A 409 -2.85 -2.62 22.14
C ARG A 409 -3.14 -3.91 21.36
N LEU A 410 -2.42 -4.13 20.26
CA LEU A 410 -2.56 -5.36 19.48
C LEU A 410 -2.11 -6.59 20.30
N ARG A 411 -0.94 -6.53 20.94
CA ARG A 411 -0.41 -7.60 21.81
C ARG A 411 -1.28 -7.85 23.04
N GLU A 412 -1.86 -6.80 23.60
CA GLU A 412 -2.62 -6.88 24.84
C GLU A 412 -4.10 -7.23 24.65
N ARG A 413 -4.59 -7.31 23.40
CA ARG A 413 -6.02 -7.47 23.09
C ARG A 413 -6.71 -8.65 23.79
N GLU A 414 -5.98 -9.73 24.01
CA GLU A 414 -6.46 -10.93 24.70
C GLU A 414 -6.23 -10.88 26.22
N THR A 415 -5.50 -9.88 26.71
CA THR A 415 -5.26 -9.70 28.14
C THR A 415 -6.49 -9.09 28.78
N SER A 416 -7.16 -9.82 29.65
CA SER A 416 -8.31 -9.29 30.38
C SER A 416 -7.89 -8.27 31.43
N THR A 417 -8.75 -7.31 31.71
CA THR A 417 -8.63 -6.37 32.85
C THR A 417 -7.54 -5.28 32.71
N ILE A 418 -7.16 -4.89 31.50
CA ILE A 418 -6.36 -3.67 31.30
C ILE A 418 -7.31 -2.46 31.29
N LEU A 419 -7.07 -1.55 32.21
CA LEU A 419 -7.69 -0.23 32.22
C LEU A 419 -6.70 0.79 31.64
N ASP A 420 -7.10 1.51 30.61
CA ASP A 420 -6.29 2.54 29.95
C ASP A 420 -7.24 3.61 29.35
N VAL A 421 -7.43 4.72 30.05
CA VAL A 421 -8.21 5.85 29.55
C VAL A 421 -7.25 6.90 28.99
N ALA A 422 -7.23 7.07 27.68
CA ALA A 422 -6.32 7.98 27.01
C ALA A 422 -6.98 9.28 26.57
N LEU A 423 -6.24 10.38 26.69
CA LEU A 423 -6.54 11.61 25.99
C LEU A 423 -5.99 11.52 24.57
N ALA A 424 -6.81 11.06 23.63
CA ALA A 424 -6.40 10.76 22.28
C ALA A 424 -5.96 12.04 21.54
N GLU A 425 -6.81 13.08 21.49
CA GLU A 425 -6.48 14.32 20.78
C GLU A 425 -7.16 15.56 21.39
N ILE A 426 -6.53 16.72 21.18
CA ILE A 426 -7.14 18.06 21.31
C ILE A 426 -7.16 18.64 19.89
N TYR A 427 -8.28 18.46 19.21
CA TYR A 427 -8.42 18.86 17.81
C TYR A 427 -8.91 20.29 17.68
N LEU A 428 -8.28 21.05 16.79
CA LEU A 428 -8.58 22.43 16.45
C LEU A 428 -8.76 22.56 14.94
N PRO A 429 -9.88 23.15 14.47
CA PRO A 429 -10.10 23.34 13.04
C PRO A 429 -9.00 24.19 12.40
N ALA A 430 -8.39 23.71 11.32
CA ALA A 430 -7.30 24.39 10.61
C ALA A 430 -7.70 25.73 9.98
N ASN A 431 -9.01 25.98 9.77
CA ASN A 431 -9.56 27.18 9.15
C ASN A 431 -10.10 28.22 10.16
N ALA A 432 -9.69 28.12 11.42
CA ALA A 432 -10.12 29.06 12.46
C ALA A 432 -9.65 30.50 12.16
N LEU A 433 -10.59 31.42 12.00
CA LEU A 433 -10.30 32.81 11.67
C LEU A 433 -10.09 33.65 12.94
N PRO A 434 -9.07 34.55 12.96
CA PRO A 434 -8.83 35.43 14.10
C PRO A 434 -10.08 36.22 14.52
N GLY A 435 -10.30 36.30 15.82
CA GLY A 435 -11.45 37.01 16.42
C GLY A 435 -12.79 36.27 16.33
N THR A 436 -12.85 35.10 15.70
CA THR A 436 -14.05 34.26 15.66
C THR A 436 -14.06 33.26 16.82
N THR A 437 -15.22 32.69 17.09
CA THR A 437 -15.36 31.58 18.04
C THR A 437 -15.09 30.28 17.31
N MET A 438 -14.21 29.45 17.86
CA MET A 438 -13.92 28.11 17.33
C MET A 438 -14.26 27.01 18.35
N PRO A 439 -14.69 25.82 17.90
CA PRO A 439 -14.75 24.66 18.76
C PRO A 439 -13.33 24.13 19.04
N VAL A 440 -13.12 23.67 20.26
CA VAL A 440 -11.99 22.82 20.67
C VAL A 440 -12.61 21.46 20.97
N GLU A 441 -12.24 20.46 20.21
CA GLU A 441 -12.74 19.10 20.37
C GLU A 441 -11.71 18.27 21.13
N VAL A 442 -12.09 17.77 22.29
CA VAL A 442 -11.23 16.94 23.13
C VAL A 442 -11.73 15.50 23.06
N ILE A 443 -10.87 14.60 22.57
CA ILE A 443 -11.20 13.21 22.27
C ILE A 443 -10.59 12.32 23.33
N VAL A 444 -11.44 11.53 23.98
CA VAL A 444 -11.05 10.49 24.94
C VAL A 444 -11.29 9.13 24.31
N GLN A 445 -10.32 8.22 24.44
CA GLN A 445 -10.38 6.84 23.96
C GLN A 445 -10.15 5.87 25.11
N ASN A 446 -10.91 4.78 25.13
CA ASN A 446 -10.57 3.61 25.93
C ASN A 446 -9.55 2.75 25.16
N ARG A 447 -8.28 2.80 25.56
CA ARG A 447 -7.19 2.02 24.94
C ARG A 447 -6.97 0.68 25.64
N GLY A 448 -7.67 0.44 26.75
CA GLY A 448 -7.61 -0.81 27.48
C GLY A 448 -8.53 -1.90 26.90
N THR A 449 -8.54 -3.03 27.57
CA THR A 449 -9.39 -4.19 27.28
C THR A 449 -10.61 -4.30 28.20
N SER A 450 -10.63 -3.51 29.28
CA SER A 450 -11.75 -3.38 30.20
C SER A 450 -12.71 -2.27 29.80
N TRP A 451 -13.99 -2.43 30.14
CA TRP A 451 -14.95 -1.35 30.01
C TRP A 451 -14.64 -0.24 31.01
N LEU A 452 -14.63 1.01 30.55
CA LEU A 452 -14.70 2.19 31.42
C LEU A 452 -16.15 2.45 31.75
N THR A 453 -16.51 2.65 33.01
CA THR A 453 -17.87 2.98 33.42
C THR A 453 -18.03 4.47 33.73
N SER A 454 -16.97 5.11 34.26
CA SER A 454 -16.94 6.54 34.54
C SER A 454 -15.52 7.09 34.50
N SER A 455 -15.35 8.28 33.93
CA SER A 455 -14.10 9.04 33.96
C SER A 455 -14.43 10.55 34.00
N THR A 456 -13.53 11.33 34.58
CA THR A 456 -13.64 12.80 34.55
C THR A 456 -12.62 13.38 33.60
N LEU A 457 -13.10 14.14 32.60
CA LEU A 457 -12.29 14.93 31.69
C LEU A 457 -12.28 16.39 32.12
N THR A 458 -11.13 16.93 32.47
CA THR A 458 -10.94 18.37 32.80
C THR A 458 -10.27 19.07 31.62
N VAL A 459 -10.83 20.16 31.14
CA VAL A 459 -10.31 20.98 30.04
C VAL A 459 -10.07 22.40 30.50
N ILE A 460 -8.89 22.95 30.22
CA ILE A 460 -8.49 24.33 30.52
C ILE A 460 -8.14 25.04 29.21
N VAL A 461 -8.78 26.17 28.94
CA VAL A 461 -8.54 26.98 27.75
C VAL A 461 -7.97 28.33 28.15
N GLY A 462 -6.72 28.58 27.74
CA GLY A 462 -6.01 29.82 28.06
C GLY A 462 -5.82 30.02 29.56
N LYS A 463 -6.36 31.13 30.08
CA LYS A 463 -6.36 31.49 31.50
C LYS A 463 -7.74 31.26 32.14
N GLY A 464 -8.65 30.56 31.46
CA GLY A 464 -10.00 30.27 31.94
C GLY A 464 -10.01 29.27 33.10
N GLU A 465 -11.15 29.18 33.75
CA GLU A 465 -11.37 28.17 34.78
C GLU A 465 -11.46 26.77 34.14
N PRO A 466 -11.05 25.71 34.86
CA PRO A 466 -11.25 24.35 34.44
C PRO A 466 -12.71 24.01 34.18
N VAL A 467 -13.00 23.29 33.12
CA VAL A 467 -14.32 22.75 32.79
C VAL A 467 -14.28 21.24 32.88
N ASP A 468 -15.08 20.67 33.77
CA ASP A 468 -15.15 19.23 33.95
C ASP A 468 -16.32 18.62 33.17
N PHE A 469 -16.05 17.47 32.56
CA PHE A 469 -17.02 16.65 31.85
C PHE A 469 -17.00 15.23 32.40
N THR A 470 -18.15 14.69 32.70
CA THR A 470 -18.30 13.28 32.95
C THR A 470 -18.25 12.52 31.62
N ILE A 471 -17.35 11.55 31.52
CA ILE A 471 -17.29 10.59 30.47
C ILE A 471 -18.01 9.34 30.97
N GLY A 472 -19.05 8.94 30.27
CA GLY A 472 -19.82 7.73 30.60
C GLY A 472 -19.11 6.47 30.12
N THR A 473 -19.86 5.39 29.99
CA THR A 473 -19.35 4.08 29.61
C THR A 473 -18.71 4.10 28.24
N LEU A 474 -17.47 3.56 28.14
CA LEU A 474 -16.74 3.33 26.92
C LEU A 474 -16.23 1.89 26.88
N GLY A 475 -16.58 1.14 25.83
CA GLY A 475 -16.00 -0.16 25.55
C GLY A 475 -14.57 -0.05 25.03
N PRO A 476 -13.80 -1.16 25.00
CA PRO A 476 -12.47 -1.22 24.42
C PRO A 476 -12.43 -0.64 23.00
N GLY A 477 -11.47 0.26 22.75
CA GLY A 477 -11.31 0.95 21.47
C GLY A 477 -12.26 2.12 21.21
N GLN A 478 -13.36 2.24 21.96
CA GLN A 478 -14.34 3.29 21.74
C GLN A 478 -13.82 4.68 22.13
N THR A 479 -14.29 5.69 21.39
CA THR A 479 -13.97 7.10 21.59
C THR A 479 -15.19 7.90 21.98
N THR A 480 -14.96 9.03 22.64
CA THR A 480 -15.98 10.07 22.86
C THR A 480 -15.37 11.45 22.77
N THR A 481 -16.12 12.41 22.26
CA THR A 481 -15.67 13.80 22.09
C THR A 481 -16.44 14.75 23.00
N ARG A 482 -15.73 15.70 23.61
CA ARG A 482 -16.30 16.85 24.29
C ARG A 482 -15.87 18.13 23.60
N LYS A 483 -16.81 19.11 23.51
CA LYS A 483 -16.56 20.39 22.84
C LYS A 483 -16.57 21.51 23.83
N VAL A 484 -15.54 22.33 23.83
CA VAL A 484 -15.51 23.65 24.46
C VAL A 484 -15.34 24.70 23.37
N TYR A 485 -15.79 25.90 23.61
CA TYR A 485 -15.68 26.98 22.62
C TYR A 485 -14.78 28.07 23.16
N THR A 486 -13.90 28.59 22.28
CA THR A 486 -13.00 29.68 22.63
C THR A 486 -12.89 30.69 21.50
N GLN A 487 -12.41 31.89 21.82
CA GLN A 487 -12.09 32.86 20.78
C GLN A 487 -10.71 32.64 20.23
N VAL A 488 -10.60 32.67 18.90
CA VAL A 488 -9.33 32.63 18.19
C VAL A 488 -8.57 33.92 18.46
N PRO A 489 -7.31 33.90 18.97
CA PRO A 489 -6.53 35.10 19.19
C PRO A 489 -6.40 35.97 17.94
N SER A 490 -6.28 37.30 18.12
CA SER A 490 -5.99 38.19 17.00
C SER A 490 -4.55 37.98 16.50
N ILE A 491 -4.32 38.23 15.21
CA ILE A 491 -2.98 38.07 14.57
C ILE A 491 -1.94 38.98 15.23
N ASP A 492 -2.35 40.15 15.70
CA ASP A 492 -1.48 41.14 16.34
C ASP A 492 -1.16 40.84 17.81
N SER A 493 -1.81 39.83 18.40
CA SER A 493 -1.52 39.43 19.77
C SER A 493 -0.28 38.52 19.81
N SER A 494 0.67 38.85 20.69
CA SER A 494 1.75 37.92 21.06
C SER A 494 1.23 36.69 21.81
N ASP A 495 -0.07 36.62 22.08
CA ASP A 495 -0.70 35.60 22.89
C ASP A 495 -0.99 34.34 22.06
N SER A 496 -0.30 33.26 22.39
CA SER A 496 -0.71 31.92 21.98
C SER A 496 -1.85 31.42 22.88
N LEU A 497 -2.84 30.79 22.29
CA LEU A 497 -3.87 30.08 23.04
C LEU A 497 -3.31 28.74 23.49
N ASN A 498 -3.16 28.55 24.79
CA ASN A 498 -2.81 27.26 25.38
C ASN A 498 -4.09 26.52 25.74
N ILE A 499 -4.21 25.27 25.33
CA ILE A 499 -5.30 24.37 25.69
C ILE A 499 -4.69 23.14 26.32
N ALA A 500 -5.09 22.83 27.52
CA ALA A 500 -4.66 21.65 28.26
C ALA A 500 -5.87 20.82 28.67
N ALA A 501 -5.73 19.52 28.59
CA ALA A 501 -6.76 18.61 29.05
C ALA A 501 -6.15 17.45 29.84
N ARG A 502 -6.93 16.89 30.75
CA ARG A 502 -6.59 15.71 31.54
C ARG A 502 -7.83 14.84 31.70
N VAL A 503 -7.66 13.54 31.52
CA VAL A 503 -8.68 12.54 31.85
C VAL A 503 -8.22 11.70 33.03
N VAL A 504 -9.16 11.33 33.90
CA VAL A 504 -8.91 10.47 35.08
C VAL A 504 -10.02 9.43 35.16
N SER A 505 -9.66 8.18 35.24
CA SER A 505 -10.60 7.09 35.50
C SER A 505 -11.09 7.14 36.95
N GLU A 506 -12.37 6.85 37.15
CA GLU A 506 -13.00 6.69 38.48
C GLU A 506 -13.17 5.20 38.84
N GLU A 507 -12.57 4.31 38.03
CA GLU A 507 -12.65 2.87 38.25
C GLU A 507 -11.79 2.42 39.45
N PRO A 508 -12.13 1.29 40.07
CA PRO A 508 -11.35 0.71 41.15
C PRO A 508 -10.01 0.13 40.69
N LEU A 509 -9.85 -0.11 39.38
CA LEU A 509 -8.60 -0.53 38.79
C LEU A 509 -7.72 0.67 38.45
N ASP A 510 -6.42 0.52 38.63
CA ASP A 510 -5.46 1.56 38.26
C ASP A 510 -5.31 1.61 36.72
N ASP A 511 -5.28 2.82 36.20
CA ASP A 511 -4.93 3.08 34.80
C ASP A 511 -3.44 2.75 34.56
N VAL A 512 -3.19 1.88 33.58
CA VAL A 512 -1.84 1.35 33.36
C VAL A 512 -0.89 2.31 32.65
N ARG A 513 -1.44 3.39 32.00
CA ARG A 513 -0.67 4.34 31.18
C ARG A 513 -1.02 5.80 31.49
N LEU A 514 -0.61 6.27 32.67
CA LEU A 514 -0.91 7.64 33.12
C LEU A 514 -0.28 8.75 32.27
N ASP A 515 0.71 8.44 31.46
CA ASP A 515 1.40 9.37 30.55
C ASP A 515 0.54 9.79 29.34
N ASN A 516 -0.43 8.96 28.95
CA ASN A 516 -1.36 9.27 27.87
C ASN A 516 -2.64 10.01 28.35
N ASN A 517 -2.78 10.23 29.65
CA ASN A 517 -3.96 10.88 30.27
C ASN A 517 -3.96 12.40 30.16
N THR A 518 -2.90 13.01 29.69
CA THR A 518 -2.76 14.46 29.61
C THR A 518 -2.23 14.89 28.26
N LYS A 519 -2.78 15.97 27.72
CA LYS A 519 -2.30 16.59 26.50
C LYS A 519 -2.41 18.11 26.59
N ALA A 520 -1.48 18.82 25.94
CA ALA A 520 -1.56 20.27 25.82
C ALA A 520 -1.15 20.70 24.41
N VAL A 521 -1.87 21.64 23.83
CA VAL A 521 -1.60 22.20 22.52
C VAL A 521 -1.49 23.72 22.58
N PHE A 522 -0.62 24.28 21.74
CA PHE A 522 -0.45 25.73 21.60
C PHE A 522 -0.94 26.12 20.22
N PHE A 523 -1.97 26.93 20.16
CA PHE A 523 -2.52 27.44 18.93
C PHE A 523 -2.07 28.90 18.69
N ARG A 524 -1.55 29.15 17.48
CA ARG A 524 -1.33 30.50 16.96
C ARG A 524 -1.98 30.64 15.60
N PRO A 525 -2.78 31.68 15.37
CA PRO A 525 -3.33 31.92 14.03
C PRO A 525 -2.20 32.20 13.05
N ILE A 526 -2.27 31.59 11.87
CA ILE A 526 -1.29 31.81 10.79
C ILE A 526 -1.70 33.07 10.02
N GLN A 527 -0.76 33.99 9.77
CA GLN A 527 -0.95 35.01 8.76
C GLN A 527 -1.03 34.33 7.38
N LYS A 528 -2.15 34.55 6.69
CA LYS A 528 -2.28 34.13 5.28
C LYS A 528 -1.53 35.08 4.37
#